data_0816abe982c82f39fb5e33aa369854b6
#
_entry.id   0816abe982c82f39fb5e33aa369854b6
#
_cell.length_a   1.000
_cell.length_b   1.000
_cell.length_c   1.000
_cell.angle_alpha   90.00
_cell.angle_beta   90.00
_cell.angle_gamma   90.00
#
_symmetry.space_group_name_H-M   'P 1'
#
loop_
_entity.id
_entity.type
_entity.pdbx_description
1 polymer ?
#
loop_
_entity_poly.entity_id
_entity_poly.type
_entity_poly.pdbx_seq_one_letter_code
_entity_poly.pdbx_strand_id
1 'polypeptide(L)'
;MKKLLCKELLFALSIFCCFFIAFSSCSDSEDESIILQLTLDSSQQSKTLFWDETEASVKFSATGPWTATVEDVTSRATDSSCTWIKLPRYEGEAGEISLPMLLQKNDSENYREATLVIVCGESEVTVHIRQEANPNAVLTLNSADIKDFDKYYKPCLLY
;
A
#
# COMPACT_ATOMS: atom_id res chain seq x y z
N MET A 1 -9.58 -69.60 -46.30
CA MET A 1 -8.82 -69.03 -45.18
C MET A 1 -8.37 -67.59 -45.35
N LYS A 2 -8.12 -67.06 -46.54
CA LYS A 2 -7.68 -65.65 -46.74
C LYS A 2 -8.71 -64.54 -46.51
N LYS A 3 -9.99 -64.85 -46.65
CA LYS A 3 -11.07 -63.85 -46.47
C LYS A 3 -11.44 -63.56 -45.02
N LEU A 4 -11.14 -64.50 -44.10
CA LEU A 4 -11.43 -64.30 -42.70
C LEU A 4 -10.39 -63.41 -42.02
N LEU A 5 -9.12 -63.52 -42.48
CA LEU A 5 -8.03 -62.72 -41.92
C LEU A 5 -8.19 -61.22 -42.23
N CYS A 6 -8.75 -60.93 -43.40
CA CYS A 6 -8.92 -59.53 -43.85
C CYS A 6 -10.04 -58.77 -43.07
N LYS A 7 -11.07 -59.54 -42.62
CA LYS A 7 -12.16 -58.98 -41.83
C LYS A 7 -11.73 -58.63 -40.39
N GLU A 8 -10.93 -59.49 -39.79
CA GLU A 8 -10.39 -59.24 -38.44
C GLU A 8 -9.38 -58.09 -38.45
N LEU A 9 -8.56 -57.95 -39.49
CA LEU A 9 -7.60 -56.88 -39.62
C LEU A 9 -8.31 -55.52 -39.83
N LEU A 10 -9.41 -55.46 -40.59
CA LEU A 10 -10.20 -54.26 -40.81
C LEU A 10 -10.97 -53.86 -39.51
N PHE A 11 -11.39 -54.84 -38.74
CA PHE A 11 -12.10 -54.55 -37.45
C PHE A 11 -11.14 -54.05 -36.41
N ALA A 12 -9.93 -54.56 -36.33
CA ALA A 12 -8.86 -54.11 -35.43
C ALA A 12 -8.41 -52.69 -35.80
N LEU A 13 -8.30 -52.41 -37.12
CA LEU A 13 -7.92 -51.07 -37.60
C LEU A 13 -9.01 -50.01 -37.33
N SER A 14 -10.29 -50.42 -37.39
CA SER A 14 -11.40 -49.52 -37.07
C SER A 14 -11.48 -49.16 -35.57
N ILE A 15 -11.19 -50.14 -34.71
CA ILE A 15 -11.17 -49.89 -33.24
C ILE A 15 -9.99 -49.02 -32.85
N PHE A 16 -8.80 -49.19 -33.54
CA PHE A 16 -7.63 -48.39 -33.29
C PHE A 16 -7.82 -46.91 -33.75
N CYS A 17 -8.58 -46.69 -34.85
CA CYS A 17 -8.89 -45.36 -35.35
C CYS A 17 -9.84 -44.63 -34.43
N CYS A 18 -10.82 -45.33 -33.80
CA CYS A 18 -11.75 -44.72 -32.82
C CYS A 18 -11.08 -44.35 -31.51
N PHE A 19 -9.95 -45.00 -31.15
CA PHE A 19 -9.23 -44.69 -29.93
C PHE A 19 -8.35 -43.43 -30.04
N PHE A 20 -7.97 -43.01 -31.26
CA PHE A 20 -7.17 -41.80 -31.46
C PHE A 20 -7.99 -40.52 -31.55
N ILE A 21 -9.32 -40.60 -31.65
CA ILE A 21 -10.17 -39.41 -31.76
C ILE A 21 -10.58 -38.90 -30.37
N ALA A 22 -10.35 -39.65 -29.30
CA ALA A 22 -10.77 -39.30 -27.93
C ALA A 22 -9.75 -38.42 -27.16
N PHE A 23 -8.60 -38.09 -27.76
CA PHE A 23 -7.58 -37.22 -27.10
C PHE A 23 -7.37 -35.88 -27.81
N SER A 24 -8.28 -35.44 -28.67
CA SER A 24 -8.40 -34.04 -29.01
C SER A 24 -9.26 -33.34 -27.93
N SER A 25 -8.87 -33.47 -26.68
CA SER A 25 -9.21 -32.45 -25.73
C SER A 25 -8.42 -31.21 -26.13
N CYS A 26 -9.03 -30.36 -26.92
CA CYS A 26 -8.70 -28.95 -26.89
C CYS A 26 -8.90 -28.56 -25.43
N SER A 27 -7.81 -28.44 -24.68
CA SER A 27 -7.80 -27.53 -23.57
C SER A 27 -7.90 -26.16 -24.24
N ASP A 28 -9.10 -25.62 -24.37
CA ASP A 28 -9.31 -24.20 -24.26
C ASP A 28 -8.66 -23.84 -22.91
N SER A 29 -7.40 -23.50 -22.93
CA SER A 29 -6.86 -22.59 -21.95
C SER A 29 -7.69 -21.30 -22.15
N GLU A 30 -8.84 -21.23 -21.48
CA GLU A 30 -9.35 -19.96 -21.07
C GLU A 30 -8.16 -19.30 -20.36
N ASP A 31 -7.56 -18.36 -21.03
CA ASP A 31 -6.60 -17.42 -20.47
C ASP A 31 -7.44 -16.66 -19.44
N GLU A 32 -7.60 -17.25 -18.24
CA GLU A 32 -8.15 -16.54 -17.10
C GLU A 32 -7.18 -15.38 -16.89
N SER A 33 -7.50 -14.27 -17.53
CA SER A 33 -6.84 -13.01 -17.25
C SER A 33 -7.02 -12.78 -15.76
N ILE A 34 -5.98 -13.11 -14.97
CA ILE A 34 -5.96 -12.88 -13.53
C ILE A 34 -6.14 -11.38 -13.37
N ILE A 35 -7.35 -10.97 -13.01
CA ILE A 35 -7.64 -9.56 -12.75
C ILE A 35 -6.90 -9.21 -11.46
N LEU A 36 -5.79 -8.49 -11.62
CA LEU A 36 -5.02 -7.95 -10.50
C LEU A 36 -5.84 -6.84 -9.86
N GLN A 37 -6.23 -7.03 -8.60
CA GLN A 37 -7.13 -6.13 -7.90
C GLN A 37 -6.64 -5.85 -6.48
N LEU A 38 -6.84 -4.61 -6.03
CA LEU A 38 -6.69 -4.16 -4.64
C LEU A 38 -8.05 -3.94 -4.01
N THR A 39 -8.18 -4.36 -2.75
CA THR A 39 -9.35 -4.04 -1.92
C THR A 39 -8.87 -3.35 -0.65
N LEU A 40 -9.38 -2.15 -0.42
CA LEU A 40 -9.11 -1.34 0.77
C LEU A 40 -10.44 -1.01 1.44
N ASP A 41 -10.55 -1.30 2.74
CA ASP A 41 -11.70 -0.87 3.52
C ASP A 41 -11.77 0.66 3.58
N SER A 42 -12.97 1.23 3.48
CA SER A 42 -13.19 2.69 3.54
C SER A 42 -12.63 3.33 4.81
N SER A 43 -12.59 2.60 5.92
CA SER A 43 -11.97 3.03 7.18
C SER A 43 -10.46 3.17 7.11
N GLN A 44 -9.82 2.58 6.11
CA GLN A 44 -8.37 2.64 5.89
C GLN A 44 -7.95 3.74 4.90
N GLN A 45 -8.90 4.38 4.20
CA GLN A 45 -8.60 5.42 3.20
C GLN A 45 -8.06 6.71 3.79
N SER A 46 -8.30 6.95 5.09
CA SER A 46 -7.78 8.12 5.79
C SER A 46 -7.35 7.75 7.21
N LYS A 47 -6.19 8.22 7.62
CA LYS A 47 -5.63 8.04 8.96
C LYS A 47 -5.21 9.38 9.54
N THR A 48 -5.76 9.71 10.71
CA THR A 48 -5.30 10.82 11.52
C THR A 48 -4.51 10.25 12.70
N LEU A 49 -3.28 10.70 12.85
CA LEU A 49 -2.29 10.23 13.81
C LEU A 49 -1.96 11.35 14.79
N PHE A 50 -1.68 11.01 16.02
CA PHE A 50 -1.18 11.99 16.98
C PHE A 50 0.26 12.39 16.64
N TRP A 51 0.68 13.55 17.12
CA TRP A 51 2.01 14.11 16.84
C TRP A 51 3.17 13.22 17.32
N ASP A 52 2.97 12.44 18.38
CA ASP A 52 3.97 11.58 19.03
C ASP A 52 3.87 10.09 18.62
N GLU A 53 2.92 9.72 17.77
CA GLU A 53 2.84 8.37 17.22
C GLU A 53 4.05 8.06 16.35
N THR A 54 4.66 6.91 16.61
CA THR A 54 5.85 6.42 15.91
C THR A 54 5.59 5.21 15.03
N GLU A 55 4.40 4.61 15.14
CA GLU A 55 3.99 3.44 14.37
C GLU A 55 2.52 3.52 13.98
N ALA A 56 2.21 3.08 12.78
CA ALA A 56 0.85 2.88 12.30
C ALA A 56 0.82 1.70 11.31
N SER A 57 -0.36 1.29 10.86
CA SER A 57 -0.48 0.26 9.81
C SER A 57 -1.68 0.51 8.92
N VAL A 58 -1.58 0.07 7.67
CA VAL A 58 -2.67 0.02 6.69
C VAL A 58 -2.95 -1.44 6.36
N LYS A 59 -4.24 -1.82 6.34
CA LYS A 59 -4.68 -3.16 5.99
C LYS A 59 -5.38 -3.12 4.64
N PHE A 60 -4.98 -3.99 3.73
CA PHE A 60 -5.58 -4.15 2.42
C PHE A 60 -5.41 -5.59 1.93
N SER A 61 -6.14 -5.97 0.89
CA SER A 61 -5.91 -7.23 0.19
C SER A 61 -5.51 -6.98 -1.27
N ALA A 62 -4.64 -7.84 -1.78
CA ALA A 62 -4.18 -7.83 -3.16
C ALA A 62 -4.30 -9.22 -3.78
N THR A 63 -4.78 -9.32 -5.01
CA THR A 63 -4.87 -10.59 -5.74
C THR A 63 -3.59 -10.95 -6.50
N GLY A 64 -2.59 -10.05 -6.51
CA GLY A 64 -1.28 -10.23 -7.13
C GLY A 64 -0.19 -9.42 -6.46
N PRO A 65 1.01 -9.41 -7.07
CA PRO A 65 2.13 -8.59 -6.58
C PRO A 65 1.74 -7.11 -6.52
N TRP A 66 2.16 -6.45 -5.46
CA TRP A 66 1.85 -5.05 -5.22
C TRP A 66 3.10 -4.23 -4.93
N THR A 67 3.02 -2.93 -5.19
CA THR A 67 4.02 -1.94 -4.82
C THR A 67 3.38 -0.79 -4.07
N ALA A 68 4.14 -0.11 -3.22
CA ALA A 68 3.69 1.03 -2.45
C ALA A 68 4.68 2.19 -2.55
N THR A 69 4.16 3.41 -2.61
CA THR A 69 4.94 4.65 -2.58
C THR A 69 4.36 5.61 -1.57
N VAL A 70 5.20 6.45 -0.95
CA VAL A 70 4.76 7.48 0.00
C VAL A 70 5.23 8.83 -0.49
N GLU A 71 4.29 9.75 -0.65
CA GLU A 71 4.53 11.12 -1.12
C GLU A 71 4.16 12.12 -0.02
N ASP A 72 4.98 13.15 0.16
CA ASP A 72 4.72 14.26 1.08
C ASP A 72 3.87 15.32 0.38
N VAL A 73 2.65 15.55 0.88
CA VAL A 73 1.70 16.53 0.33
C VAL A 73 2.01 17.94 0.83
N THR A 74 2.62 18.07 2.01
CA THR A 74 2.91 19.38 2.62
C THR A 74 4.20 19.99 2.09
N SER A 75 5.08 19.19 1.50
CA SER A 75 6.33 19.66 0.91
C SER A 75 6.07 20.34 -0.43
N ARG A 76 6.41 21.63 -0.51
CA ARG A 76 6.42 22.39 -1.78
C ARG A 76 7.70 22.14 -2.60
N ALA A 77 8.55 21.20 -2.16
CA ALA A 77 9.78 20.85 -2.86
C ALA A 77 9.46 20.09 -4.15
N THR A 78 10.33 20.21 -5.13
CA THR A 78 10.29 19.48 -6.41
C THR A 78 10.44 17.96 -6.24
N ASP A 79 10.91 17.53 -5.07
CA ASP A 79 11.03 16.14 -4.65
C ASP A 79 9.95 15.87 -3.57
N SER A 80 8.90 15.17 -3.98
CA SER A 80 7.77 14.80 -3.12
C SER A 80 8.07 13.61 -2.21
N SER A 81 9.33 13.19 -2.10
CA SER A 81 9.69 12.06 -1.24
C SER A 81 9.38 12.36 0.23
N CYS A 82 8.53 11.53 0.82
CA CYS A 82 8.17 11.64 2.23
C CYS A 82 9.32 11.15 3.11
N THR A 83 9.86 12.03 3.95
CA THR A 83 11.00 11.71 4.83
C THR A 83 10.58 11.24 6.23
N TRP A 84 9.34 11.52 6.64
CA TRP A 84 8.85 11.25 7.99
C TRP A 84 8.06 9.94 8.14
N ILE A 85 7.72 9.29 7.01
CA ILE A 85 7.15 7.95 6.95
C ILE A 85 8.14 7.02 6.26
N LYS A 86 8.42 5.87 6.87
CA LYS A 86 9.20 4.78 6.27
C LYS A 86 8.40 3.49 6.29
N LEU A 87 8.36 2.81 5.15
CA LEU A 87 7.80 1.48 5.06
C LEU A 87 8.92 0.45 5.23
N PRO A 88 8.73 -0.60 6.04
CA PRO A 88 9.68 -1.71 6.14
C PRO A 88 9.83 -2.48 4.82
N ARG A 89 8.79 -2.41 3.97
CA ARG A 89 8.79 -2.99 2.62
C ARG A 89 7.92 -2.13 1.71
N TYR A 90 8.31 -2.02 0.45
CA TYR A 90 7.63 -1.23 -0.58
C TYR A 90 6.97 -2.11 -1.64
N GLU A 91 7.03 -3.43 -1.49
CA GLU A 91 6.47 -4.41 -2.41
C GLU A 91 6.12 -5.70 -1.66
N GLY A 92 5.32 -6.56 -2.27
CA GLY A 92 4.95 -7.86 -1.74
C GLY A 92 4.08 -8.66 -2.69
N GLU A 93 3.73 -9.85 -2.25
CA GLU A 93 2.91 -10.81 -3.00
C GLU A 93 1.43 -10.67 -2.65
N ALA A 94 0.59 -11.41 -3.39
CA ALA A 94 -0.86 -11.50 -3.15
C ALA A 94 -1.20 -11.95 -1.72
N GLY A 95 -2.33 -11.52 -1.21
CA GLY A 95 -2.90 -11.96 0.08
C GLY A 95 -3.51 -10.82 0.87
N GLU A 96 -3.81 -11.11 2.14
CA GLU A 96 -4.21 -10.13 3.14
C GLU A 96 -2.95 -9.50 3.75
N ILE A 97 -2.80 -8.21 3.58
CA ILE A 97 -1.60 -7.47 3.95
C ILE A 97 -1.90 -6.52 5.11
N SER A 98 -1.07 -6.55 6.13
CA SER A 98 -0.94 -5.47 7.09
C SER A 98 0.41 -4.80 6.86
N LEU A 99 0.40 -3.61 6.26
CA LEU A 99 1.59 -2.84 5.93
C LEU A 99 1.91 -1.90 7.09
N PRO A 100 2.94 -2.16 7.88
CA PRO A 100 3.36 -1.26 8.95
C PRO A 100 4.05 -0.03 8.38
N MET A 101 3.92 1.09 9.09
CA MET A 101 4.56 2.36 8.79
C MET A 101 5.33 2.81 10.03
N LEU A 102 6.59 3.16 9.87
CA LEU A 102 7.41 3.78 10.90
C LEU A 102 7.36 5.30 10.70
N LEU A 103 7.02 6.02 11.76
CA LEU A 103 6.76 7.44 11.72
C LEU A 103 7.79 8.20 12.56
N GLN A 104 8.20 9.36 12.08
CA GLN A 104 8.89 10.32 12.94
C GLN A 104 7.86 11.12 13.74
N LYS A 105 8.20 11.53 14.96
CA LYS A 105 7.37 12.48 15.72
C LYS A 105 7.27 13.80 14.99
N ASN A 106 6.13 14.44 15.09
CA ASN A 106 5.94 15.78 14.55
C ASN A 106 6.21 16.82 15.66
N ASP A 107 7.43 17.30 15.74
CA ASP A 107 7.82 18.30 16.73
C ASP A 107 7.48 19.74 16.33
N SER A 108 6.74 19.92 15.20
CA SER A 108 6.35 21.22 14.71
C SER A 108 4.97 21.68 15.23
N GLU A 109 4.72 22.97 15.15
CA GLU A 109 3.42 23.58 15.44
C GLU A 109 2.37 23.37 14.33
N ASN A 110 2.76 22.79 13.21
CA ASN A 110 1.89 22.54 12.08
C ASN A 110 1.67 21.02 11.89
N TYR A 111 0.45 20.65 11.48
CA TYR A 111 0.21 19.29 11.01
C TYR A 111 0.96 19.03 9.70
N ARG A 112 1.16 17.77 9.38
CA ARG A 112 1.74 17.34 8.11
C ARG A 112 0.92 16.22 7.49
N GLU A 113 0.97 16.14 6.17
CA GLU A 113 0.18 15.20 5.39
C GLU A 113 1.06 14.44 4.40
N ALA A 114 0.72 13.19 4.20
CA ALA A 114 1.32 12.33 3.19
C ALA A 114 0.26 11.46 2.54
N THR A 115 0.57 10.99 1.36
CA THR A 115 -0.26 10.07 0.61
C THR A 115 0.50 8.76 0.41
N LEU A 116 -0.08 7.64 0.86
CA LEU A 116 0.39 6.30 0.55
C LEU A 116 -0.41 5.79 -0.64
N VAL A 117 0.27 5.51 -1.74
CA VAL A 117 -0.29 4.94 -2.96
C VAL A 117 0.14 3.47 -3.05
N ILE A 118 -0.81 2.57 -3.24
CA ILE A 118 -0.57 1.13 -3.39
C ILE A 118 -1.11 0.71 -4.75
N VAL A 119 -0.31 -0.02 -5.54
CA VAL A 119 -0.62 -0.44 -6.90
C VAL A 119 -0.49 -1.95 -7.03
N CYS A 120 -1.45 -2.59 -7.70
CA CYS A 120 -1.44 -4.02 -8.06
C CYS A 120 -1.99 -4.15 -9.49
N GLY A 121 -1.10 -4.34 -10.48
CA GLY A 121 -1.47 -4.28 -11.89
C GLY A 121 -1.99 -2.90 -12.28
N GLU A 122 -3.24 -2.85 -12.75
CA GLU A 122 -3.93 -1.59 -13.09
C GLU A 122 -4.78 -1.03 -11.92
N SER A 123 -4.89 -1.80 -10.83
CA SER A 123 -5.63 -1.37 -9.64
C SER A 123 -4.76 -0.53 -8.72
N GLU A 124 -5.27 0.63 -8.32
CA GLU A 124 -4.62 1.58 -7.43
C GLU A 124 -5.53 1.96 -6.28
N VAL A 125 -4.98 2.06 -5.08
CA VAL A 125 -5.66 2.60 -3.91
C VAL A 125 -4.78 3.64 -3.23
N THR A 126 -5.41 4.67 -2.69
CA THR A 126 -4.76 5.80 -2.06
C THR A 126 -5.21 5.91 -0.61
N VAL A 127 -4.25 6.09 0.31
CA VAL A 127 -4.48 6.33 1.74
C VAL A 127 -3.94 7.70 2.10
N HIS A 128 -4.81 8.57 2.61
CA HIS A 128 -4.42 9.88 3.12
C HIS A 128 -4.00 9.76 4.58
N ILE A 129 -2.81 10.25 4.90
CA ILE A 129 -2.20 10.19 6.23
C ILE A 129 -1.96 11.62 6.70
N ARG A 130 -2.55 11.97 7.84
CA ARG A 130 -2.34 13.25 8.51
C ARG A 130 -1.77 12.99 9.89
N GLN A 131 -0.69 13.69 10.24
CA GLN A 131 -0.16 13.70 11.59
C GLN A 131 -0.33 15.09 12.22
N GLU A 132 -0.97 15.12 13.38
CA GLU A 132 -1.30 16.36 14.06
C GLU A 132 -0.05 17.13 14.50
N ALA A 133 -0.23 18.43 14.74
CA ALA A 133 0.79 19.30 15.28
C ALA A 133 1.12 18.96 16.73
N ASN A 134 2.35 19.23 17.16
CA ASN A 134 2.72 19.15 18.56
C ASN A 134 2.15 20.34 19.31
N PRO A 135 1.21 20.16 20.26
CA PRO A 135 0.60 21.25 20.99
C PRO A 135 1.60 21.98 21.91
N ASN A 136 2.75 21.38 22.17
CA ASN A 136 3.80 21.96 23.02
C ASN A 136 4.93 22.63 22.21
N ALA A 137 4.88 22.59 20.87
CA ALA A 137 5.93 23.15 20.01
C ALA A 137 6.06 24.68 20.14
N VAL A 138 4.97 25.36 20.53
CA VAL A 138 4.89 26.83 20.61
C VAL A 138 5.60 27.39 21.87
N LEU A 139 6.03 26.55 22.81
CA LEU A 139 6.53 26.99 24.14
C LEU A 139 8.05 27.02 24.27
N THR A 140 8.83 26.93 23.22
CA THR A 140 10.25 27.30 23.27
C THR A 140 10.37 28.83 23.25
N LEU A 141 10.04 29.47 24.36
CA LEU A 141 10.50 30.84 24.62
C LEU A 141 12.03 30.83 24.53
N ASN A 142 12.55 31.44 23.52
CA ASN A 142 13.97 31.65 23.36
C ASN A 142 14.45 32.40 24.62
N SER A 143 15.49 31.93 25.30
CA SER A 143 16.02 32.58 26.51
C SER A 143 16.46 34.05 26.26
N ALA A 144 16.56 34.46 24.97
CA ALA A 144 16.75 35.85 24.57
C ALA A 144 15.50 36.72 24.79
N ASP A 145 14.30 36.15 24.66
CA ASP A 145 13.02 36.87 24.81
C ASP A 145 12.68 37.11 26.28
N ILE A 146 13.19 36.25 27.18
CA ILE A 146 13.01 36.41 28.63
C ILE A 146 13.79 37.61 29.17
N LYS A 147 14.93 37.95 28.58
CA LYS A 147 15.74 39.08 29.02
C LYS A 147 15.11 40.45 28.71
N ASP A 148 14.23 40.52 27.73
CA ASP A 148 13.55 41.75 27.38
C ASP A 148 12.29 42.00 28.25
N PHE A 149 11.75 40.97 28.87
CA PHE A 149 10.58 41.08 29.76
C PHE A 149 10.92 41.87 31.03
N ASP A 150 12.09 41.70 31.60
CA ASP A 150 12.55 42.44 32.78
C ASP A 150 12.79 43.92 32.50
N LYS A 151 12.94 44.31 31.24
CA LYS A 151 13.18 45.70 30.82
C LYS A 151 11.91 46.53 30.82
N TYR A 152 10.75 45.91 30.65
CA TYR A 152 9.45 46.61 30.52
C TYR A 152 8.56 46.50 31.77
N TYR A 153 8.81 45.53 32.63
CA TYR A 153 8.12 45.38 33.91
C TYR A 153 8.93 45.99 35.06
N LYS A 154 8.80 47.29 35.24
CA LYS A 154 9.15 47.87 36.58
C LYS A 154 8.13 47.37 37.58
N PRO A 155 8.53 46.69 38.66
CA PRO A 155 7.57 46.36 39.72
C PRO A 155 6.98 47.65 40.25
N CYS A 156 5.65 47.80 40.14
CA CYS A 156 4.91 48.80 40.84
C CYS A 156 5.02 48.45 42.33
N LEU A 157 5.95 49.09 43.03
CA LEU A 157 5.99 49.05 44.50
C LEU A 157 4.77 49.82 44.97
N LEU A 158 3.72 49.10 45.37
CA LEU A 158 2.64 49.63 46.19
C LEU A 158 3.16 49.85 47.60
N TYR A 159 3.22 51.15 47.97
CA TYR A 159 3.33 51.56 49.37
C TYR A 159 1.95 51.50 50.01
#